data_25500de81a95e1f4ad387257cab258f2
#
_entry.id   25500de81a95e1f4ad387257cab258f2
#
_cell.length_a   1.000
_cell.length_b   1.000
_cell.length_c   1.000
_cell.angle_alpha   90.00
_cell.angle_beta   90.00
_cell.angle_gamma   90.00
#
_symmetry.space_group_name_H-M   'P 1'
#
loop_
_entity.id
_entity.type
_entity.pdbx_description
1 polymer ?
#
loop_
_entity_poly.entity_id
_entity_poly.type
_entity_poly.pdbx_seq_one_letter_code
_entity_poly.pdbx_strand_id
1 'polypeptide(L)'
;MVGVVGGHQPPLHPRNDHVTGSAPLTAAEMVQRLRGELDEHMAVEQQLLSARLAHAERLGNLGWAEWNLQTGESVWSDHAYAVFGRDPDEGPVPLRDLVRHVEPLDRAALDRLLRAVVNLAEPGQTEFRVRSQGEIRNLRATLDLVVTGGHATVHGVIQDVTDRRRAERIISESQRQLLEARERAAEERRVSMALREVIMPGLGTAIDLPGARVGVRYVPAGMKDGLGGDWHDATVLPDGRVLLTIGDVSGHGLPAMAQMTRLRTALDALAMTGESPERLLTWLNDLVMHRFEETTATAVIGHLDPAAGVFSWSQAGHPAPILIRGGVATPLDPPAGVLLGATQAEPYELARVRLIEGDLLLLFTDGLVERRDRDIDEGLALALEAAAGLSRGDLDAGVDRLIRSVGGPNPEDDTCVLVIDVLA
;
A
#
# COMPACT_ATOMS: atom_id res chain seq x y z
N MET A 1 -41.92 -36.15 -5.06
CA MET A 1 -42.96 -36.76 -4.25
C MET A 1 -43.93 -35.65 -3.96
N VAL A 2 -44.93 -35.40 -4.76
CA VAL A 2 -46.28 -36.01 -4.78
C VAL A 2 -46.95 -35.96 -3.39
N GLY A 3 -48.01 -35.17 -3.31
CA GLY A 3 -48.96 -35.14 -2.22
C GLY A 3 -50.17 -34.26 -2.59
N VAL A 4 -51.09 -34.81 -3.36
CA VAL A 4 -52.41 -34.29 -3.71
C VAL A 4 -53.39 -34.77 -2.62
N VAL A 5 -54.25 -33.90 -2.13
CA VAL A 5 -55.60 -34.23 -1.53
C VAL A 5 -56.37 -32.91 -1.63
N GLY A 6 -57.46 -32.71 -2.33
CA GLY A 6 -58.65 -33.55 -2.35
C GLY A 6 -59.80 -32.68 -1.82
N GLY A 7 -60.71 -32.28 -2.68
CA GLY A 7 -61.78 -31.33 -2.59
C GLY A 7 -62.85 -31.56 -1.52
N HIS A 8 -63.61 -30.50 -1.31
CA HIS A 8 -65.04 -30.61 -0.97
C HIS A 8 -65.75 -29.32 -1.36
N GLN A 9 -66.62 -29.39 -2.35
CA GLN A 9 -67.70 -28.43 -2.59
C GLN A 9 -68.85 -28.71 -1.65
N PRO A 10 -69.46 -27.71 -1.08
CA PRO A 10 -70.86 -27.81 -0.59
C PRO A 10 -71.83 -27.09 -1.56
N PRO A 11 -73.10 -27.42 -1.49
CA PRO A 11 -74.10 -27.28 -2.57
C PRO A 11 -74.76 -25.89 -2.64
N LEU A 12 -75.16 -25.58 -3.85
CA LEU A 12 -75.94 -24.41 -4.24
C LEU A 12 -77.34 -24.44 -3.61
N HIS A 13 -77.69 -23.40 -2.86
CA HIS A 13 -79.04 -23.00 -2.60
C HIS A 13 -79.35 -21.64 -3.23
N PRO A 14 -80.47 -21.49 -3.96
CA PRO A 14 -80.80 -20.20 -4.55
C PRO A 14 -81.47 -19.33 -3.47
N ARG A 15 -80.86 -18.17 -3.17
CA ARG A 15 -81.62 -17.11 -2.48
C ARG A 15 -81.97 -16.04 -3.47
N ASN A 16 -83.22 -15.87 -3.69
CA ASN A 16 -83.91 -14.73 -4.26
C ASN A 16 -83.59 -13.51 -3.37
N ASP A 17 -82.72 -12.60 -3.83
CA ASP A 17 -82.62 -11.27 -3.25
C ASP A 17 -83.23 -10.28 -4.22
N HIS A 18 -84.26 -9.64 -3.72
CA HIS A 18 -84.94 -8.55 -4.37
C HIS A 18 -83.96 -7.46 -4.79
N VAL A 19 -83.75 -7.27 -6.09
CA VAL A 19 -83.17 -6.07 -6.67
C VAL A 19 -84.11 -4.92 -6.46
N THR A 20 -83.88 -4.13 -5.41
CA THR A 20 -84.49 -2.83 -5.28
C THR A 20 -83.83 -1.93 -6.34
N GLY A 21 -84.50 -1.76 -7.46
CA GLY A 21 -84.08 -0.84 -8.53
C GLY A 21 -84.02 0.56 -7.97
N SER A 22 -82.80 1.13 -7.86
CA SER A 22 -82.61 2.56 -7.71
C SER A 22 -83.05 3.21 -8.99
N ALA A 23 -83.91 4.22 -8.88
CA ALA A 23 -84.31 5.03 -10.03
C ALA A 23 -83.10 5.57 -10.84
N PRO A 24 -83.18 5.60 -12.15
CA PRO A 24 -82.07 6.12 -12.97
C PRO A 24 -81.79 7.56 -12.56
N LEU A 25 -80.54 7.87 -12.26
CA LEU A 25 -80.04 9.19 -11.93
C LEU A 25 -80.39 10.15 -13.08
N THR A 26 -80.86 11.35 -12.76
CA THR A 26 -81.03 12.39 -13.73
C THR A 26 -79.70 12.83 -14.33
N ALA A 27 -79.68 13.37 -15.54
CA ALA A 27 -78.48 13.83 -16.18
C ALA A 27 -77.68 14.83 -15.30
N ALA A 28 -78.38 15.64 -14.51
CA ALA A 28 -77.76 16.60 -13.58
C ALA A 28 -77.04 15.88 -12.40
N GLU A 29 -77.67 14.86 -11.84
CA GLU A 29 -77.05 14.07 -10.76
C GLU A 29 -75.85 13.24 -11.25
N MET A 30 -75.90 12.76 -12.48
CA MET A 30 -74.77 12.06 -13.12
C MET A 30 -73.57 13.00 -13.38
N VAL A 31 -73.81 14.19 -13.83
CA VAL A 31 -72.77 15.22 -14.03
C VAL A 31 -72.18 15.65 -12.69
N GLN A 32 -72.98 15.80 -11.67
CA GLN A 32 -72.47 16.17 -10.34
C GLN A 32 -71.63 15.05 -9.71
N ARG A 33 -72.01 13.81 -9.89
CA ARG A 33 -71.24 12.63 -9.45
C ARG A 33 -69.92 12.51 -10.19
N LEU A 34 -69.91 12.64 -11.52
CA LEU A 34 -68.70 12.62 -12.33
C LEU A 34 -67.74 13.76 -11.98
N ARG A 35 -68.26 14.94 -11.64
CA ARG A 35 -67.43 16.06 -11.15
C ARG A 35 -66.82 15.71 -9.80
N GLY A 36 -67.59 15.16 -8.87
CA GLY A 36 -67.05 14.74 -7.57
C GLY A 36 -65.96 13.64 -7.69
N GLU A 37 -66.21 12.65 -8.54
CA GLU A 37 -65.22 11.58 -8.82
C GLU A 37 -63.95 12.17 -9.51
N LEU A 38 -64.08 13.16 -10.38
CA LEU A 38 -62.96 13.85 -11.03
C LEU A 38 -62.17 14.67 -10.01
N ASP A 39 -62.86 15.44 -9.15
CA ASP A 39 -62.25 16.26 -8.12
C ASP A 39 -61.51 15.38 -7.08
N GLU A 40 -62.07 14.25 -6.66
CA GLU A 40 -61.40 13.28 -5.80
C GLU A 40 -60.15 12.67 -6.48
N HIS A 41 -60.27 12.29 -7.76
CA HIS A 41 -59.15 11.75 -8.53
C HIS A 41 -57.99 12.77 -8.66
N MET A 42 -58.34 14.02 -9.00
CA MET A 42 -57.38 15.10 -9.09
C MET A 42 -56.71 15.38 -7.73
N ALA A 43 -57.44 15.36 -6.65
CA ALA A 43 -56.93 15.55 -5.30
C ALA A 43 -55.94 14.43 -4.89
N VAL A 44 -56.27 13.16 -5.18
CA VAL A 44 -55.38 12.02 -4.92
C VAL A 44 -54.13 12.09 -5.77
N GLU A 45 -54.24 12.43 -7.07
CA GLU A 45 -53.11 12.56 -7.98
C GLU A 45 -52.19 13.69 -7.53
N GLN A 46 -52.74 14.83 -7.13
CA GLN A 46 -51.97 15.96 -6.61
C GLN A 46 -51.27 15.62 -5.30
N GLN A 47 -51.92 14.87 -4.40
CA GLN A 47 -51.31 14.40 -3.16
C GLN A 47 -50.17 13.44 -3.42
N LEU A 48 -50.33 12.50 -4.36
CA LEU A 48 -49.25 11.56 -4.74
C LEU A 48 -48.08 12.28 -5.37
N LEU A 49 -48.30 13.25 -6.24
CA LEU A 49 -47.25 14.05 -6.86
C LEU A 49 -46.47 14.87 -5.83
N SER A 50 -47.15 15.49 -4.89
CA SER A 50 -46.56 16.26 -3.79
C SER A 50 -45.70 15.35 -2.89
N ALA A 51 -46.20 14.14 -2.56
CA ALA A 51 -45.46 13.19 -1.75
C ALA A 51 -44.19 12.70 -2.47
N ARG A 52 -44.27 12.45 -3.77
CA ARG A 52 -43.10 12.05 -4.59
C ARG A 52 -42.06 13.17 -4.66
N LEU A 53 -42.49 14.40 -4.84
CA LEU A 53 -41.61 15.57 -4.86
C LEU A 53 -40.89 15.73 -3.52
N ALA A 54 -41.63 15.72 -2.41
CA ALA A 54 -41.05 15.82 -1.08
C ALA A 54 -40.07 14.66 -0.78
N HIS A 55 -40.31 13.47 -1.34
CA HIS A 55 -39.40 12.35 -1.22
C HIS A 55 -38.10 12.58 -2.02
N ALA A 56 -38.22 13.07 -3.26
CA ALA A 56 -37.07 13.43 -4.11
C ALA A 56 -36.20 14.54 -3.48
N GLU A 57 -36.84 15.56 -2.89
CA GLU A 57 -36.16 16.63 -2.15
C GLU A 57 -35.30 16.08 -1.01
N ARG A 58 -35.87 15.19 -0.19
CA ARG A 58 -35.13 14.57 0.92
C ARG A 58 -33.97 13.70 0.46
N LEU A 59 -34.18 12.88 -0.60
CA LEU A 59 -33.12 12.02 -1.14
C LEU A 59 -31.99 12.84 -1.77
N GLY A 60 -32.31 13.93 -2.45
CA GLY A 60 -31.35 14.83 -3.08
C GLY A 60 -30.72 15.83 -2.11
N ASN A 61 -31.21 15.87 -0.86
CA ASN A 61 -30.86 16.93 0.10
C ASN A 61 -30.99 18.34 -0.50
N LEU A 62 -32.11 18.58 -1.18
CA LEU A 62 -32.39 19.82 -1.90
C LEU A 62 -33.77 20.34 -1.57
N GLY A 63 -33.94 21.65 -1.55
CA GLY A 63 -35.21 22.30 -1.44
C GLY A 63 -35.41 23.28 -2.59
N TRP A 64 -36.65 23.55 -2.94
CA TRP A 64 -36.96 24.58 -3.94
C TRP A 64 -37.48 25.86 -3.28
N ALA A 65 -37.29 26.97 -3.99
CA ALA A 65 -37.71 28.28 -3.59
C ALA A 65 -38.17 29.09 -4.81
N GLU A 66 -39.18 29.92 -4.64
CA GLU A 66 -39.71 30.82 -5.67
C GLU A 66 -39.81 32.25 -5.11
N TRP A 67 -39.42 33.21 -5.91
CA TRP A 67 -39.49 34.62 -5.59
C TRP A 67 -40.16 35.40 -6.72
N ASN A 68 -41.38 35.95 -6.48
CA ASN A 68 -42.06 36.79 -7.43
C ASN A 68 -41.44 38.20 -7.42
N LEU A 69 -40.94 38.64 -8.57
CA LEU A 69 -40.24 39.94 -8.66
C LEU A 69 -41.18 41.17 -8.64
N GLN A 70 -42.46 40.98 -8.96
CA GLN A 70 -43.45 42.07 -8.93
C GLN A 70 -44.09 42.27 -7.58
N THR A 71 -44.52 41.17 -6.92
CA THR A 71 -45.21 41.23 -5.62
C THR A 71 -44.19 41.22 -4.45
N GLY A 72 -42.97 40.71 -4.69
CA GLY A 72 -41.98 40.48 -3.64
C GLY A 72 -42.29 39.28 -2.77
N GLU A 73 -43.31 38.50 -3.12
CA GLU A 73 -43.70 37.28 -2.41
C GLU A 73 -42.67 36.18 -2.63
N SER A 74 -42.40 35.43 -1.58
CA SER A 74 -41.45 34.34 -1.58
C SER A 74 -42.11 33.07 -1.04
N VAL A 75 -41.86 31.94 -1.69
CA VAL A 75 -42.38 30.63 -1.30
C VAL A 75 -41.22 29.65 -1.24
N TRP A 76 -41.12 28.90 -0.14
CA TRP A 76 -40.11 27.89 0.04
C TRP A 76 -40.77 26.54 0.34
N SER A 77 -40.19 25.47 -0.17
CA SER A 77 -40.57 24.13 0.26
C SER A 77 -40.14 23.87 1.70
N ASP A 78 -40.80 22.95 2.39
CA ASP A 78 -40.45 22.56 3.77
C ASP A 78 -38.98 22.14 3.87
N HIS A 79 -38.50 21.46 2.84
CA HIS A 79 -37.11 21.00 2.81
C HIS A 79 -36.13 22.15 2.52
N ALA A 80 -36.52 23.21 1.84
CA ALA A 80 -35.70 24.39 1.68
C ALA A 80 -35.39 25.08 3.00
N TYR A 81 -36.36 25.15 3.93
CA TYR A 81 -36.15 25.62 5.29
C TYR A 81 -35.13 24.74 6.02
N ALA A 82 -35.25 23.43 5.94
CA ALA A 82 -34.36 22.47 6.58
C ALA A 82 -32.91 22.59 6.04
N VAL A 83 -32.74 22.67 4.70
CA VAL A 83 -31.46 22.82 4.02
C VAL A 83 -30.78 24.14 4.41
N PHE A 84 -31.56 25.23 4.41
CA PHE A 84 -31.05 26.56 4.78
C PHE A 84 -30.82 26.69 6.31
N GLY A 85 -31.43 25.80 7.09
CA GLY A 85 -31.35 25.80 8.54
C GLY A 85 -32.12 26.92 9.21
N ARG A 86 -33.31 27.28 8.62
CA ARG A 86 -34.19 28.34 9.06
C ARG A 86 -35.48 27.75 9.63
N ASP A 87 -36.01 28.36 10.67
CA ASP A 87 -37.30 28.00 11.23
C ASP A 87 -38.42 28.42 10.23
N PRO A 88 -39.35 27.53 9.87
CA PRO A 88 -40.49 27.88 9.02
C PRO A 88 -41.34 29.04 9.56
N ASP A 89 -41.44 29.19 10.90
CA ASP A 89 -42.18 30.28 11.54
C ASP A 89 -41.60 31.65 11.27
N GLU A 90 -40.31 31.76 10.90
CA GLU A 90 -39.65 33.00 10.48
C GLU A 90 -40.01 33.39 9.04
N GLY A 91 -40.66 32.51 8.30
CA GLY A 91 -41.01 32.71 6.87
C GLY A 91 -39.80 32.64 5.95
N PRO A 92 -40.04 32.64 4.62
CA PRO A 92 -38.99 32.56 3.62
C PRO A 92 -38.17 33.86 3.56
N VAL A 93 -36.87 33.75 3.20
CA VAL A 93 -36.00 34.91 3.01
C VAL A 93 -36.33 35.56 1.66
N PRO A 94 -36.66 36.89 1.62
CA PRO A 94 -36.83 37.60 0.37
C PRO A 94 -35.56 37.60 -0.47
N LEU A 95 -35.68 37.53 -1.79
CA LEU A 95 -34.55 37.44 -2.73
C LEU A 95 -33.47 38.51 -2.48
N ARG A 96 -33.90 39.76 -2.24
CA ARG A 96 -33.01 40.91 -1.97
C ARG A 96 -32.19 40.76 -0.68
N ASP A 97 -32.68 39.99 0.30
CA ASP A 97 -32.07 39.83 1.61
C ASP A 97 -31.23 38.55 1.70
N LEU A 98 -31.30 37.65 0.70
CA LEU A 98 -30.62 36.37 0.69
C LEU A 98 -29.09 36.50 0.89
N VAL A 99 -28.49 37.54 0.29
CA VAL A 99 -27.03 37.80 0.44
C VAL A 99 -26.62 38.09 1.89
N ARG A 100 -27.55 38.63 2.73
CA ARG A 100 -27.25 38.94 4.14
C ARG A 100 -27.13 37.70 5.02
N HIS A 101 -27.77 36.58 4.62
CA HIS A 101 -27.76 35.32 5.35
C HIS A 101 -26.55 34.43 5.00
N VAL A 102 -25.69 34.90 4.09
CA VAL A 102 -24.51 34.17 3.60
C VAL A 102 -23.24 34.68 4.31
N GLU A 103 -22.29 33.77 4.55
CA GLU A 103 -20.98 34.13 5.11
C GLU A 103 -20.34 35.29 4.30
N PRO A 104 -19.67 36.24 4.96
CA PRO A 104 -19.20 37.48 4.30
C PRO A 104 -18.35 37.27 3.06
N LEU A 105 -17.49 36.23 3.06
CA LEU A 105 -16.59 35.92 1.94
C LEU A 105 -17.34 35.46 0.69
N ASP A 106 -18.54 34.89 0.82
CA ASP A 106 -19.30 34.30 -0.27
C ASP A 106 -20.37 35.27 -0.84
N ARG A 107 -20.63 36.40 -0.16
CA ARG A 107 -21.64 37.37 -0.52
C ARG A 107 -21.50 37.89 -1.96
N ALA A 108 -20.26 38.20 -2.36
CA ALA A 108 -20.00 38.75 -3.71
C ALA A 108 -20.30 37.70 -4.81
N ALA A 109 -20.12 36.41 -4.56
CA ALA A 109 -20.44 35.36 -5.52
C ALA A 109 -21.96 35.21 -5.71
N LEU A 110 -22.70 35.18 -4.59
CA LEU A 110 -24.15 35.10 -4.63
C LEU A 110 -24.78 36.36 -5.26
N ASP A 111 -24.29 37.58 -4.94
CA ASP A 111 -24.76 38.81 -5.51
C ASP A 111 -24.57 38.88 -7.05
N ARG A 112 -23.42 38.37 -7.54
CA ARG A 112 -23.21 38.24 -9.00
C ARG A 112 -24.21 37.29 -9.64
N LEU A 113 -24.50 36.14 -9.06
CA LEU A 113 -25.51 35.21 -9.56
C LEU A 113 -26.88 35.85 -9.60
N LEU A 114 -27.32 36.51 -8.51
CA LEU A 114 -28.61 37.17 -8.44
C LEU A 114 -28.76 38.27 -9.50
N ARG A 115 -27.73 39.07 -9.74
CA ARG A 115 -27.74 40.10 -10.80
C ARG A 115 -27.80 39.46 -12.20
N ALA A 116 -27.08 38.38 -12.47
CA ALA A 116 -27.14 37.70 -13.76
C ALA A 116 -28.55 37.15 -14.02
N VAL A 117 -29.14 36.49 -13.05
CA VAL A 117 -30.50 35.93 -13.19
C VAL A 117 -31.57 37.02 -13.32
N VAL A 118 -31.56 38.02 -12.45
CA VAL A 118 -32.63 39.04 -12.43
C VAL A 118 -32.52 40.03 -13.57
N ASN A 119 -31.31 40.51 -13.91
CA ASN A 119 -31.12 41.58 -14.88
C ASN A 119 -30.83 41.09 -16.30
N LEU A 120 -30.22 39.92 -16.44
CA LEU A 120 -29.81 39.39 -17.74
C LEU A 120 -30.63 38.14 -18.16
N ALA A 121 -31.48 37.64 -17.26
CA ALA A 121 -32.21 36.36 -17.43
C ALA A 121 -31.27 35.16 -17.75
N GLU A 122 -30.04 35.21 -17.22
CA GLU A 122 -29.06 34.13 -17.38
C GLU A 122 -29.18 33.16 -16.20
N PRO A 123 -29.59 31.90 -16.42
CA PRO A 123 -29.62 30.93 -15.37
C PRO A 123 -28.19 30.60 -14.88
N GLY A 124 -28.04 30.32 -13.61
CA GLY A 124 -26.71 30.03 -13.09
C GLY A 124 -26.74 29.34 -11.74
N GLN A 125 -25.54 28.97 -11.29
CA GLN A 125 -25.35 28.33 -9.99
C GLN A 125 -24.16 28.92 -9.26
N THR A 126 -24.23 28.88 -7.94
CA THR A 126 -23.09 29.21 -7.07
C THR A 126 -23.14 28.39 -5.76
N GLU A 127 -21.99 28.22 -5.14
CA GLU A 127 -21.89 27.65 -3.79
C GLU A 127 -21.59 28.78 -2.81
N PHE A 128 -22.18 28.68 -1.64
CA PHE A 128 -21.95 29.61 -0.54
C PHE A 128 -22.19 28.94 0.80
N ARG A 129 -21.70 29.59 1.85
CA ARG A 129 -21.85 29.11 3.21
C ARG A 129 -22.90 29.91 3.96
N VAL A 130 -23.68 29.19 4.73
CA VAL A 130 -24.64 29.80 5.68
C VAL A 130 -24.31 29.30 7.08
N ARG A 131 -24.58 30.13 8.09
CA ARG A 131 -24.48 29.74 9.48
C ARG A 131 -25.85 29.38 10.01
N SER A 132 -26.00 28.14 10.43
CA SER A 132 -27.23 27.61 11.00
C SER A 132 -26.94 26.90 12.31
N GLN A 133 -27.61 27.29 13.39
CA GLN A 133 -27.48 26.69 14.72
C GLN A 133 -26.02 26.54 15.20
N GLY A 134 -25.16 27.49 14.84
CA GLY A 134 -23.73 27.49 15.20
C GLY A 134 -22.81 26.70 14.25
N GLU A 135 -23.37 25.93 13.31
CA GLU A 135 -22.61 25.19 12.29
C GLU A 135 -22.58 25.91 10.95
N ILE A 136 -21.52 25.68 10.19
CA ILE A 136 -21.39 26.17 8.81
C ILE A 136 -21.84 25.06 7.85
N ARG A 137 -22.90 25.35 7.07
CA ARG A 137 -23.35 24.49 5.97
C ARG A 137 -22.88 25.07 4.64
N ASN A 138 -22.50 24.20 3.72
CA ASN A 138 -22.17 24.57 2.34
C ASN A 138 -23.38 24.28 1.47
N LEU A 139 -23.96 25.33 0.93
CA LEU A 139 -25.14 25.23 0.07
C LEU A 139 -24.75 25.53 -1.37
N ARG A 140 -25.40 24.84 -2.30
CA ARG A 140 -25.36 25.14 -3.72
C ARG A 140 -26.74 25.65 -4.12
N ALA A 141 -26.82 26.88 -4.66
CA ALA A 141 -28.04 27.37 -5.26
C ALA A 141 -27.92 27.39 -6.79
N THR A 142 -28.94 26.85 -7.45
CA THR A 142 -29.16 26.98 -8.90
C THR A 142 -30.42 27.83 -9.09
N LEU A 143 -30.30 28.90 -9.80
CA LEU A 143 -31.38 29.90 -9.99
C LEU A 143 -31.69 30.11 -11.48
N ASP A 144 -32.96 30.29 -11.78
CA ASP A 144 -33.45 30.60 -13.13
C ASP A 144 -34.60 31.60 -13.06
N LEU A 145 -34.77 32.42 -14.08
CA LEU A 145 -35.87 33.36 -14.21
C LEU A 145 -36.92 32.83 -15.19
N VAL A 146 -38.12 32.62 -14.70
CA VAL A 146 -39.26 32.16 -15.50
C VAL A 146 -40.28 33.30 -15.64
N VAL A 147 -40.68 33.57 -16.87
CA VAL A 147 -41.70 34.59 -17.17
C VAL A 147 -42.94 33.89 -17.71
N THR A 148 -44.04 33.95 -16.98
CA THR A 148 -45.32 33.34 -17.37
C THR A 148 -46.48 34.34 -17.19
N GLY A 149 -47.26 34.59 -18.24
CA GLY A 149 -48.41 35.47 -18.17
C GLY A 149 -48.08 36.94 -17.80
N GLY A 150 -46.84 37.41 -18.09
CA GLY A 150 -46.39 38.76 -17.73
C GLY A 150 -45.82 38.86 -16.30
N HIS A 151 -45.77 37.75 -15.53
CA HIS A 151 -45.17 37.68 -14.20
C HIS A 151 -43.79 37.07 -14.27
N ALA A 152 -42.79 37.74 -13.68
CA ALA A 152 -41.42 37.28 -13.59
C ALA A 152 -41.16 36.66 -12.19
N THR A 153 -40.79 35.39 -12.17
CA THR A 153 -40.51 34.65 -10.94
C THR A 153 -39.12 34.01 -11.03
N VAL A 154 -38.30 34.20 -10.01
CA VAL A 154 -37.02 33.46 -9.87
C VAL A 154 -37.34 32.16 -9.21
N HIS A 155 -37.00 31.06 -9.90
CA HIS A 155 -37.05 29.72 -9.37
C HIS A 155 -35.65 29.30 -8.89
N GLY A 156 -35.57 28.72 -7.71
CA GLY A 156 -34.32 28.30 -7.10
C GLY A 156 -34.38 26.86 -6.58
N VAL A 157 -33.28 26.13 -6.79
CA VAL A 157 -33.03 24.88 -6.11
C VAL A 157 -31.81 25.08 -5.21
N ILE A 158 -31.98 24.80 -3.92
CA ILE A 158 -30.93 24.92 -2.90
C ILE A 158 -30.61 23.52 -2.40
N GLN A 159 -29.36 23.12 -2.51
CA GLN A 159 -28.87 21.81 -2.10
C GLN A 159 -27.81 21.96 -1.01
N ASP A 160 -27.92 21.17 0.08
CA ASP A 160 -26.84 21.05 1.04
C ASP A 160 -25.75 20.09 0.49
N VAL A 161 -24.56 20.63 0.29
CA VAL A 161 -23.39 19.90 -0.21
C VAL A 161 -22.30 19.77 0.84
N THR A 162 -22.66 19.96 2.13
CA THR A 162 -21.71 19.97 3.25
C THR A 162 -20.96 18.66 3.37
N ASP A 163 -21.66 17.54 3.37
CA ASP A 163 -21.03 16.20 3.51
C ASP A 163 -20.18 15.84 2.30
N ARG A 164 -20.64 16.21 1.11
CA ARG A 164 -19.85 16.04 -0.11
C ARG A 164 -18.54 16.84 -0.03
N ARG A 165 -18.60 18.11 0.40
CA ARG A 165 -17.42 18.97 0.55
C ARG A 165 -16.46 18.47 1.64
N ARG A 166 -16.99 17.90 2.72
CA ARG A 166 -16.18 17.25 3.77
C ARG A 166 -15.45 16.04 3.20
N ALA A 167 -16.15 15.17 2.49
CA ALA A 167 -15.56 13.98 1.87
C ALA A 167 -14.47 14.36 0.84
N GLU A 168 -14.73 15.33 -0.05
CA GLU A 168 -13.74 15.82 -1.03
C GLU A 168 -12.46 16.32 -0.35
N ARG A 169 -12.57 17.06 0.77
CA ARG A 169 -11.41 17.54 1.54
C ARG A 169 -10.61 16.39 2.16
N ILE A 170 -11.29 15.41 2.78
CA ILE A 170 -10.64 14.25 3.39
C ILE A 170 -9.86 13.47 2.34
N ILE A 171 -10.47 13.24 1.17
CA ILE A 171 -9.82 12.52 0.05
C ILE A 171 -8.59 13.28 -0.43
N SER A 172 -8.70 14.58 -0.66
CA SER A 172 -7.59 15.42 -1.13
C SER A 172 -6.44 15.45 -0.12
N GLU A 173 -6.74 15.56 1.17
CA GLU A 173 -5.74 15.55 2.23
C GLU A 173 -5.04 14.18 2.33
N SER A 174 -5.82 13.09 2.27
CA SER A 174 -5.26 11.73 2.27
C SER A 174 -4.35 11.46 1.06
N GLN A 175 -4.76 11.93 -0.13
CA GLN A 175 -3.94 11.82 -1.33
C GLN A 175 -2.63 12.60 -1.21
N ARG A 176 -2.67 13.82 -0.67
CA ARG A 176 -1.48 14.63 -0.43
C ARG A 176 -0.51 13.93 0.52
N GLN A 177 -1.01 13.43 1.66
CA GLN A 177 -0.19 12.70 2.64
C GLN A 177 0.44 11.44 2.05
N LEU A 178 -0.31 10.71 1.21
CA LEU A 178 0.21 9.53 0.51
C LEU A 178 1.34 9.88 -0.46
N LEU A 179 1.20 10.96 -1.23
CA LEU A 179 2.26 11.42 -2.14
C LEU A 179 3.51 11.83 -1.38
N GLU A 180 3.38 12.63 -0.33
CA GLU A 180 4.51 13.06 0.50
C GLU A 180 5.24 11.86 1.15
N ALA A 181 4.49 10.84 1.61
CA ALA A 181 5.08 9.63 2.17
C ALA A 181 5.85 8.82 1.11
N ARG A 182 5.30 8.71 -0.11
CA ARG A 182 5.97 8.04 -1.23
C ARG A 182 7.24 8.73 -1.67
N GLU A 183 7.25 10.05 -1.73
CA GLU A 183 8.44 10.84 -2.09
C GLU A 183 9.55 10.67 -1.05
N ARG A 184 9.22 10.72 0.25
CA ARG A 184 10.20 10.45 1.32
C ARG A 184 10.79 9.04 1.22
N ALA A 185 9.95 8.03 1.05
CA ALA A 185 10.41 6.65 0.91
C ALA A 185 11.27 6.44 -0.35
N ALA A 186 10.98 7.14 -1.46
CA ALA A 186 11.79 7.09 -2.66
C ALA A 186 13.16 7.75 -2.47
N GLU A 187 13.21 8.87 -1.76
CA GLU A 187 14.47 9.56 -1.44
C GLU A 187 15.33 8.73 -0.48
N GLU A 188 14.76 8.17 0.58
CA GLU A 188 15.45 7.26 1.50
C GLU A 188 16.06 6.08 0.76
N ARG A 189 15.32 5.46 -0.18
CA ARG A 189 15.86 4.39 -1.02
C ARG A 189 17.03 4.84 -1.88
N ARG A 190 16.91 6.02 -2.49
CA ARG A 190 17.96 6.55 -3.36
C ARG A 190 19.26 6.77 -2.57
N VAL A 191 19.16 7.34 -1.37
CA VAL A 191 20.30 7.53 -0.48
C VAL A 191 20.87 6.17 -0.05
N SER A 192 20.04 5.23 0.34
CA SER A 192 20.44 3.87 0.71
C SER A 192 21.19 3.15 -0.40
N MET A 193 20.69 3.20 -1.64
CA MET A 193 21.36 2.60 -2.80
C MET A 193 22.70 3.27 -3.10
N ALA A 194 22.79 4.59 -3.00
CA ALA A 194 24.03 5.32 -3.22
C ALA A 194 25.09 4.99 -2.15
N LEU A 195 24.68 4.87 -0.89
CA LEU A 195 25.58 4.45 0.19
C LEU A 195 26.08 3.03 -0.01
N ARG A 196 25.21 2.11 -0.42
CA ARG A 196 25.59 0.72 -0.71
C ARG A 196 26.66 0.65 -1.80
N GLU A 197 26.48 1.34 -2.93
CA GLU A 197 27.45 1.36 -4.03
C GLU A 197 28.82 1.84 -3.58
N VAL A 198 28.88 2.79 -2.67
CA VAL A 198 30.13 3.29 -2.08
C VAL A 198 30.75 2.26 -1.13
N ILE A 199 29.94 1.56 -0.35
CA ILE A 199 30.42 0.63 0.68
C ILE A 199 30.78 -0.73 0.09
N MET A 200 30.01 -1.22 -0.89
CA MET A 200 30.24 -2.52 -1.55
C MET A 200 30.27 -2.33 -3.08
N PRO A 201 31.34 -1.78 -3.63
CA PRO A 201 31.48 -1.61 -5.08
C PRO A 201 31.63 -2.95 -5.79
N GLY A 202 31.15 -3.04 -7.04
CA GLY A 202 31.36 -4.21 -7.91
C GLY A 202 30.37 -5.36 -7.75
N LEU A 203 29.20 -5.09 -7.18
CA LEU A 203 28.10 -6.07 -7.12
C LEU A 203 27.61 -6.46 -8.52
N GLY A 204 27.77 -7.74 -8.90
CA GLY A 204 27.13 -8.29 -10.11
C GLY A 204 28.03 -8.52 -11.32
N THR A 205 29.35 -8.50 -11.16
CA THR A 205 30.30 -8.95 -12.19
C THR A 205 31.29 -9.92 -11.60
N ALA A 206 31.56 -11.02 -12.31
CA ALA A 206 32.58 -11.98 -11.88
C ALA A 206 33.97 -11.30 -11.84
N ILE A 207 34.76 -11.61 -10.79
CA ILE A 207 36.08 -11.07 -10.54
C ILE A 207 37.11 -12.18 -10.79
N ASP A 208 38.09 -11.92 -11.64
CA ASP A 208 39.22 -12.84 -11.84
C ASP A 208 40.29 -12.57 -10.80
N LEU A 209 40.66 -13.59 -10.02
CA LEU A 209 41.68 -13.58 -8.98
C LEU A 209 42.70 -14.68 -9.25
N PRO A 210 43.93 -14.64 -8.67
CA PRO A 210 44.89 -15.71 -8.82
C PRO A 210 44.32 -17.08 -8.45
N GLY A 211 44.27 -18.01 -9.39
CA GLY A 211 43.73 -19.37 -9.22
C GLY A 211 42.23 -19.48 -8.98
N ALA A 212 41.48 -18.40 -9.14
CA ALA A 212 40.04 -18.46 -8.95
C ALA A 212 39.29 -17.37 -9.78
N ARG A 213 38.05 -17.66 -10.14
CA ARG A 213 37.08 -16.68 -10.61
C ARG A 213 35.93 -16.63 -9.60
N VAL A 214 35.55 -15.46 -9.14
CA VAL A 214 34.52 -15.27 -8.11
C VAL A 214 33.32 -14.55 -8.71
N GLY A 215 32.17 -15.23 -8.71
CA GLY A 215 30.86 -14.63 -9.00
C GLY A 215 30.17 -14.22 -7.72
N VAL A 216 29.60 -13.02 -7.69
CA VAL A 216 28.96 -12.47 -6.51
C VAL A 216 27.53 -12.03 -6.84
N ARG A 217 26.60 -12.37 -5.96
CA ARG A 217 25.25 -11.81 -6.00
C ARG A 217 24.80 -11.40 -4.60
N TYR A 218 24.41 -10.16 -4.49
CA TYR A 218 23.75 -9.65 -3.30
C TYR A 218 22.32 -9.23 -3.68
N VAL A 219 21.34 -9.73 -2.96
CA VAL A 219 19.92 -9.39 -3.15
C VAL A 219 19.38 -8.86 -1.82
N PRO A 220 19.04 -7.57 -1.75
CA PRO A 220 18.52 -6.99 -0.52
C PRO A 220 17.14 -7.54 -0.17
N ALA A 221 16.85 -7.62 1.12
CA ALA A 221 15.51 -7.86 1.65
C ALA A 221 14.51 -6.85 1.09
N GLY A 222 13.25 -7.31 0.92
CA GLY A 222 12.20 -6.54 0.25
C GLY A 222 12.05 -5.11 0.71
N MET A 223 11.73 -4.35 -0.20
CA MET A 223 11.17 -3.01 -0.38
C MET A 223 11.33 -1.89 0.66
N LYS A 224 11.63 -2.08 1.95
CA LYS A 224 11.59 -0.92 2.85
C LYS A 224 12.89 -0.13 2.96
N ASP A 225 14.03 -0.75 3.13
CA ASP A 225 15.24 0.01 3.39
C ASP A 225 16.43 -0.34 2.48
N GLY A 226 16.41 -1.46 1.79
CA GLY A 226 17.44 -1.86 0.82
C GLY A 226 18.87 -1.97 1.39
N LEU A 227 19.02 -1.93 2.71
CA LEU A 227 20.26 -1.95 3.45
C LEU A 227 20.20 -3.07 4.48
N GLY A 228 21.19 -3.97 4.43
CA GLY A 228 21.27 -5.08 5.34
C GLY A 228 22.59 -5.19 6.08
N GLY A 229 22.66 -6.23 6.91
CA GLY A 229 23.83 -6.63 7.66
C GLY A 229 24.83 -7.48 6.88
N ASP A 230 24.42 -8.03 5.74
CA ASP A 230 25.23 -8.92 4.92
C ASP A 230 26.44 -8.23 4.28
N TRP A 231 27.58 -8.92 4.31
CA TRP A 231 28.76 -8.49 3.54
C TRP A 231 29.47 -9.68 2.89
N HIS A 232 30.31 -9.37 1.94
CA HIS A 232 31.27 -10.30 1.34
C HIS A 232 32.56 -9.55 0.98
N ASP A 233 33.63 -10.30 0.83
CA ASP A 233 34.85 -9.83 0.20
C ASP A 233 35.61 -10.96 -0.49
N ALA A 234 36.35 -10.60 -1.54
CA ALA A 234 37.25 -11.47 -2.26
C ALA A 234 38.48 -10.65 -2.70
N THR A 235 39.56 -10.75 -1.96
CA THR A 235 40.74 -9.87 -2.11
C THR A 235 42.03 -10.67 -2.10
N VAL A 236 43.00 -10.26 -2.94
CA VAL A 236 44.34 -10.85 -2.95
C VAL A 236 45.17 -10.29 -1.80
N LEU A 237 45.68 -11.18 -0.94
CA LEU A 237 46.55 -10.83 0.16
C LEU A 237 47.99 -10.58 -0.31
N PRO A 238 48.83 -9.87 0.49
CA PRO A 238 50.21 -9.58 0.11
C PRO A 238 51.07 -10.81 -0.14
N ASP A 239 50.75 -11.95 0.43
CA ASP A 239 51.46 -13.26 0.26
C ASP A 239 50.95 -14.10 -0.94
N GLY A 240 49.98 -13.56 -1.71
CA GLY A 240 49.42 -14.15 -2.92
C GLY A 240 48.24 -15.11 -2.64
N ARG A 241 47.84 -15.32 -1.40
CA ARG A 241 46.59 -16.02 -1.06
C ARG A 241 45.41 -15.11 -1.39
N VAL A 242 44.24 -15.72 -1.56
CA VAL A 242 42.97 -15.00 -1.75
C VAL A 242 42.17 -15.08 -0.45
N LEU A 243 41.88 -13.94 0.12
CA LEU A 243 40.89 -13.81 1.20
C LEU A 243 39.50 -13.93 0.61
N LEU A 244 38.68 -14.79 1.19
CA LEU A 244 37.26 -14.95 0.89
C LEU A 244 36.49 -14.75 2.19
N THR A 245 35.57 -13.83 2.23
CA THR A 245 34.76 -13.60 3.42
C THR A 245 33.30 -13.41 3.07
N ILE A 246 32.45 -13.86 3.96
CA ILE A 246 31.00 -13.61 3.96
C ILE A 246 30.53 -13.54 5.40
N GLY A 247 29.53 -12.74 5.68
CA GLY A 247 28.95 -12.66 7.01
C GLY A 247 27.67 -11.85 7.01
N ASP A 248 27.01 -11.87 8.16
CA ASP A 248 25.79 -11.13 8.42
C ASP A 248 25.79 -10.53 9.82
N VAL A 249 25.47 -9.26 9.94
CA VAL A 249 25.28 -8.52 11.20
C VAL A 249 23.81 -8.54 11.57
N SER A 250 23.50 -8.97 12.79
CA SER A 250 22.13 -9.01 13.29
C SER A 250 21.41 -7.67 13.20
N GLY A 251 20.16 -7.69 12.70
CA GLY A 251 19.32 -6.53 12.53
C GLY A 251 19.25 -6.06 11.07
N HIS A 252 18.62 -4.92 10.82
CA HIS A 252 18.38 -4.41 9.46
C HIS A 252 18.50 -2.89 9.40
N GLY A 253 18.61 -2.37 8.18
CA GLY A 253 18.67 -0.94 7.91
C GLY A 253 20.02 -0.28 8.22
N LEU A 254 20.02 1.04 8.36
CA LEU A 254 21.23 1.84 8.56
C LEU A 254 22.08 1.40 9.76
N PRO A 255 21.52 1.04 10.93
CA PRO A 255 22.33 0.59 12.06
C PRO A 255 23.15 -0.69 11.75
N ALA A 256 22.49 -1.71 11.17
CA ALA A 256 23.17 -2.97 10.82
C ALA A 256 24.25 -2.73 9.75
N MET A 257 23.93 -1.93 8.70
CA MET A 257 24.90 -1.55 7.68
C MET A 257 26.10 -0.78 8.24
N ALA A 258 25.91 0.10 9.21
CA ALA A 258 27.01 0.83 9.84
C ALA A 258 27.94 -0.11 10.62
N GLN A 259 27.39 -1.08 11.34
CA GLN A 259 28.17 -2.10 12.05
C GLN A 259 28.86 -3.05 11.08
N MET A 260 28.19 -3.51 10.03
CA MET A 260 28.74 -4.31 8.95
C MET A 260 29.95 -3.63 8.32
N THR A 261 29.82 -2.34 7.97
CA THR A 261 30.91 -1.56 7.36
C THR A 261 32.14 -1.48 8.28
N ARG A 262 31.92 -1.29 9.59
CA ARG A 262 33.01 -1.27 10.58
C ARG A 262 33.68 -2.62 10.71
N LEU A 263 32.91 -3.71 10.76
CA LEU A 263 33.42 -5.08 10.85
C LEU A 263 34.23 -5.43 9.61
N ARG A 264 33.69 -5.19 8.42
CA ARG A 264 34.38 -5.46 7.16
C ARG A 264 35.69 -4.68 7.05
N THR A 265 35.66 -3.36 7.35
CA THR A 265 36.87 -2.53 7.30
C THR A 265 37.94 -2.99 8.31
N ALA A 266 37.50 -3.41 9.51
CA ALA A 266 38.43 -3.96 10.49
C ALA A 266 39.02 -5.31 10.01
N LEU A 267 38.21 -6.18 9.43
CA LEU A 267 38.66 -7.45 8.85
C LEU A 267 39.67 -7.24 7.72
N ASP A 268 39.40 -6.31 6.81
CA ASP A 268 40.32 -5.95 5.72
C ASP A 268 41.71 -5.54 6.26
N ALA A 269 41.73 -4.69 7.28
CA ALA A 269 42.97 -4.28 7.93
C ALA A 269 43.70 -5.40 8.64
N LEU A 270 42.95 -6.27 9.37
CA LEU A 270 43.51 -7.44 10.07
C LEU A 270 44.05 -8.49 9.08
N ALA A 271 43.40 -8.71 7.96
CA ALA A 271 43.79 -9.67 6.94
C ALA A 271 45.15 -9.35 6.32
N MET A 272 45.53 -8.05 6.25
CA MET A 272 46.83 -7.61 5.78
C MET A 272 48.02 -8.08 6.67
N THR A 273 47.73 -8.55 7.87
CA THR A 273 48.76 -9.16 8.75
C THR A 273 49.23 -10.55 8.27
N GLY A 274 48.43 -11.19 7.38
CA GLY A 274 48.70 -12.55 6.90
C GLY A 274 48.39 -13.66 7.91
N GLU A 275 47.75 -13.33 9.03
CA GLU A 275 47.37 -14.30 10.06
C GLU A 275 46.26 -15.25 9.55
N SER A 276 46.11 -16.38 10.23
CA SER A 276 45.19 -17.43 9.85
C SER A 276 43.71 -17.07 10.13
N PRO A 277 42.75 -17.66 9.41
CA PRO A 277 41.32 -17.31 9.52
C PRO A 277 40.76 -17.38 10.96
N GLU A 278 41.11 -18.39 11.74
CA GLU A 278 40.65 -18.53 13.13
C GLU A 278 41.19 -17.41 14.03
N ARG A 279 42.40 -16.93 13.72
CA ARG A 279 43.00 -15.83 14.47
C ARG A 279 42.37 -14.46 14.08
N LEU A 280 42.05 -14.30 12.82
CA LEU A 280 41.30 -13.12 12.35
C LEU A 280 39.92 -13.04 13.02
N LEU A 281 39.20 -14.18 13.12
CA LEU A 281 37.93 -14.24 13.84
C LEU A 281 38.08 -13.91 15.32
N THR A 282 39.13 -14.44 15.98
CA THR A 282 39.38 -14.15 17.39
C THR A 282 39.57 -12.65 17.61
N TRP A 283 40.37 -11.97 16.80
CA TRP A 283 40.60 -10.54 16.92
C TRP A 283 39.36 -9.72 16.56
N LEU A 284 38.60 -10.19 15.57
CA LEU A 284 37.36 -9.52 15.19
C LEU A 284 36.31 -9.66 16.31
N ASN A 285 36.21 -10.83 16.98
CA ASN A 285 35.33 -11.04 18.13
C ASN A 285 35.73 -10.12 19.31
N ASP A 286 37.03 -10.05 19.63
CA ASP A 286 37.54 -9.13 20.64
C ASP A 286 37.15 -7.65 20.33
N LEU A 287 37.26 -7.28 19.07
CA LEU A 287 36.83 -5.93 18.64
C LEU A 287 35.33 -5.72 18.86
N VAL A 288 34.48 -6.70 18.49
CA VAL A 288 33.04 -6.63 18.68
C VAL A 288 32.71 -6.49 20.16
N MET A 289 33.24 -7.39 21.00
CA MET A 289 32.98 -7.40 22.44
C MET A 289 33.40 -6.10 23.16
N HIS A 290 34.43 -5.40 22.66
CA HIS A 290 34.95 -4.20 23.30
C HIS A 290 34.49 -2.86 22.70
N ARG A 291 34.01 -2.85 21.45
CA ARG A 291 33.76 -1.61 20.71
C ARG A 291 32.38 -1.46 20.10
N PHE A 292 31.59 -2.55 20.13
CA PHE A 292 30.27 -2.55 19.54
C PHE A 292 29.25 -2.84 20.66
N GLU A 293 28.24 -2.01 20.76
CA GLU A 293 27.17 -2.21 21.72
C GLU A 293 26.14 -3.19 21.16
N GLU A 294 25.80 -4.25 21.90
CA GLU A 294 24.74 -5.22 21.59
C GLU A 294 24.74 -5.75 20.14
N THR A 295 25.91 -5.82 19.51
CA THR A 295 26.05 -6.29 18.14
C THR A 295 26.50 -7.75 18.15
N THR A 296 25.78 -8.59 17.41
CA THR A 296 26.21 -9.94 17.07
C THR A 296 26.32 -10.08 15.56
N ALA A 297 27.20 -10.97 15.11
CA ALA A 297 27.33 -11.25 13.68
C ALA A 297 27.76 -12.69 13.45
N THR A 298 27.36 -13.22 12.30
CA THR A 298 27.88 -14.48 11.77
C THR A 298 28.91 -14.20 10.68
N ALA A 299 29.93 -15.03 10.54
CA ALA A 299 30.93 -14.88 9.51
C ALA A 299 31.63 -16.18 9.13
N VAL A 300 32.04 -16.28 7.87
CA VAL A 300 33.06 -17.16 7.36
C VAL A 300 34.26 -16.36 6.90
N ILE A 301 35.45 -16.70 7.35
CA ILE A 301 36.71 -16.18 6.84
C ILE A 301 37.51 -17.31 6.26
N GLY A 302 37.98 -17.24 5.04
CA GLY A 302 38.77 -18.26 4.39
C GLY A 302 39.93 -17.71 3.60
N HIS A 303 41.01 -18.46 3.54
CA HIS A 303 42.16 -18.24 2.67
C HIS A 303 42.23 -19.34 1.61
N LEU A 304 42.11 -18.99 0.37
CA LEU A 304 42.43 -19.84 -0.75
C LEU A 304 43.92 -19.66 -1.09
N ASP A 305 44.70 -20.71 -1.00
CA ASP A 305 46.05 -20.77 -1.48
C ASP A 305 46.07 -21.42 -2.87
N PRO A 306 46.24 -20.64 -3.94
CA PRO A 306 46.20 -21.17 -5.30
C PRO A 306 47.37 -22.13 -5.59
N ALA A 307 48.54 -21.89 -4.99
CA ALA A 307 49.71 -22.72 -5.24
C ALA A 307 49.62 -24.07 -4.57
N ALA A 308 49.02 -24.13 -3.39
CA ALA A 308 48.79 -25.38 -2.65
C ALA A 308 47.51 -26.10 -3.02
N GLY A 309 46.55 -25.42 -3.67
CA GLY A 309 45.20 -25.94 -3.90
C GLY A 309 44.45 -26.20 -2.61
N VAL A 310 44.59 -25.30 -1.62
CA VAL A 310 43.98 -25.50 -0.29
C VAL A 310 43.13 -24.31 0.09
N PHE A 311 41.92 -24.56 0.50
CA PHE A 311 41.06 -23.61 1.18
C PHE A 311 41.09 -23.87 2.69
N SER A 312 41.62 -22.90 3.43
CA SER A 312 41.68 -22.92 4.89
C SER A 312 40.67 -21.94 5.43
N TRP A 313 39.77 -22.34 6.30
CA TRP A 313 38.64 -21.48 6.71
C TRP A 313 38.24 -21.68 8.17
N SER A 314 37.63 -20.71 8.73
CA SER A 314 37.02 -20.70 10.05
C SER A 314 35.66 -19.98 9.99
N GLN A 315 34.80 -20.27 10.96
CA GLN A 315 33.46 -19.64 11.02
C GLN A 315 33.12 -19.15 12.41
N ALA A 316 32.20 -18.22 12.45
CA ALA A 316 31.52 -17.69 13.62
C ALA A 316 30.03 -17.88 13.49
N GLY A 317 29.48 -19.09 13.73
CA GLY A 317 28.05 -19.37 13.67
C GLY A 317 27.38 -19.19 12.31
N HIS A 318 28.15 -19.18 11.22
CA HIS A 318 27.65 -18.92 9.87
C HIS A 318 27.37 -20.24 9.14
N PRO A 319 26.45 -20.26 8.13
CA PRO A 319 26.24 -21.42 7.29
C PRO A 319 27.56 -21.95 6.67
N ALA A 320 27.74 -23.26 6.70
CA ALA A 320 28.96 -23.89 6.19
C ALA A 320 29.06 -23.73 4.65
N PRO A 321 30.27 -23.47 4.10
CA PRO A 321 30.47 -23.47 2.65
C PRO A 321 30.09 -24.81 2.02
N ILE A 322 29.59 -24.78 0.78
CA ILE A 322 29.24 -25.96 0.00
C ILE A 322 30.32 -26.15 -1.08
N LEU A 323 30.90 -27.35 -1.13
CA LEU A 323 31.80 -27.76 -2.20
C LEU A 323 31.01 -28.49 -3.29
N ILE A 324 31.16 -28.04 -4.52
CA ILE A 324 30.61 -28.69 -5.70
C ILE A 324 31.76 -29.30 -6.50
N ARG A 325 31.79 -30.65 -6.52
CA ARG A 325 32.80 -31.43 -7.24
C ARG A 325 32.14 -32.47 -8.14
N GLY A 326 32.41 -32.40 -9.42
CA GLY A 326 31.84 -33.32 -10.39
C GLY A 326 30.32 -33.32 -10.46
N GLY A 327 29.69 -32.17 -10.18
CA GLY A 327 28.22 -32.00 -10.16
C GLY A 327 27.57 -32.52 -8.87
N VAL A 328 28.34 -32.83 -7.85
CA VAL A 328 27.82 -33.20 -6.52
C VAL A 328 28.10 -32.05 -5.55
N ALA A 329 27.06 -31.51 -4.94
CA ALA A 329 27.15 -30.47 -3.93
C ALA A 329 27.15 -31.11 -2.53
N THR A 330 28.15 -30.77 -1.72
CA THR A 330 28.32 -31.31 -0.36
C THR A 330 28.70 -30.15 0.59
N PRO A 331 27.98 -29.96 1.71
CA PRO A 331 28.41 -28.98 2.71
C PRO A 331 29.73 -29.44 3.33
N LEU A 332 30.62 -28.50 3.59
CA LEU A 332 31.84 -28.77 4.31
C LEU A 332 31.55 -28.96 5.81
N ASP A 333 32.34 -29.81 6.48
CA ASP A 333 32.22 -30.00 7.93
C ASP A 333 32.62 -28.69 8.64
N PRO A 334 31.71 -28.03 9.38
CA PRO A 334 31.99 -26.74 9.98
C PRO A 334 32.96 -26.88 11.17
N PRO A 335 34.05 -26.07 11.23
CA PRO A 335 34.85 -25.96 12.43
C PRO A 335 34.09 -25.30 13.55
N ALA A 336 34.40 -25.61 14.81
CA ALA A 336 33.76 -24.98 15.95
C ALA A 336 34.03 -23.48 15.97
N GLY A 337 32.96 -22.70 16.24
CA GLY A 337 33.04 -21.23 16.31
C GLY A 337 31.69 -20.61 16.63
N VAL A 338 31.63 -19.90 17.75
CA VAL A 338 30.43 -19.16 18.19
C VAL A 338 30.31 -17.85 17.46
N LEU A 339 29.08 -17.36 17.23
CA LEU A 339 28.86 -16.05 16.57
C LEU A 339 29.64 -14.93 17.26
N LEU A 340 30.08 -13.96 16.50
CA LEU A 340 30.81 -12.79 16.98
C LEU A 340 29.92 -11.99 17.95
N GLY A 341 30.54 -11.52 19.03
CA GLY A 341 29.84 -10.71 20.05
C GLY A 341 29.06 -11.54 21.11
N ALA A 342 29.01 -12.86 21.00
CA ALA A 342 28.29 -13.68 21.97
C ALA A 342 29.13 -14.01 23.22
N THR A 343 30.40 -14.37 23.04
CA THR A 343 31.30 -14.73 24.14
C THR A 343 32.76 -14.60 23.73
N GLN A 344 33.65 -14.41 24.72
CA GLN A 344 35.11 -14.45 24.54
C GLN A 344 35.70 -15.80 24.93
N ALA A 345 34.91 -16.71 25.48
CA ALA A 345 35.45 -17.94 26.14
C ALA A 345 35.77 -19.08 25.19
N GLU A 346 35.25 -19.06 23.95
CA GLU A 346 35.37 -20.17 23.02
C GLU A 346 36.36 -19.80 21.88
N PRO A 347 37.37 -20.64 21.64
CA PRO A 347 38.29 -20.44 20.52
C PRO A 347 37.62 -20.79 19.20
N TYR A 348 38.02 -20.10 18.14
CA TYR A 348 37.64 -20.44 16.77
C TYR A 348 38.59 -21.54 16.25
N GLU A 349 38.04 -22.56 15.59
CA GLU A 349 38.81 -23.64 15.00
C GLU A 349 39.06 -23.40 13.51
N LEU A 350 40.12 -23.98 12.97
CA LEU A 350 40.50 -23.93 11.57
C LEU A 350 40.22 -25.26 10.88
N ALA A 351 39.45 -25.23 9.80
CA ALA A 351 39.26 -26.33 8.87
C ALA A 351 40.07 -26.14 7.59
N ARG A 352 40.40 -27.24 6.90
CA ARG A 352 41.08 -27.22 5.61
C ARG A 352 40.45 -28.22 4.66
N VAL A 353 40.31 -27.81 3.41
CA VAL A 353 39.86 -28.67 2.32
C VAL A 353 40.82 -28.51 1.12
N ARG A 354 41.18 -29.64 0.49
CA ARG A 354 41.95 -29.61 -0.74
C ARG A 354 41.02 -29.45 -1.93
N LEU A 355 41.24 -28.41 -2.69
CA LEU A 355 40.51 -28.09 -3.92
C LEU A 355 41.33 -28.54 -5.13
N ILE A 356 40.63 -28.88 -6.19
CA ILE A 356 41.21 -29.22 -7.50
C ILE A 356 40.56 -28.33 -8.57
N GLU A 357 41.22 -28.21 -9.71
CA GLU A 357 40.69 -27.51 -10.85
C GLU A 357 39.29 -28.04 -11.21
N GLY A 358 38.33 -27.11 -11.38
CA GLY A 358 36.95 -27.43 -11.69
C GLY A 358 36.03 -27.62 -10.50
N ASP A 359 36.54 -27.53 -9.30
CA ASP A 359 35.69 -27.39 -8.11
C ASP A 359 35.03 -26.01 -8.10
N LEU A 360 33.79 -25.97 -7.62
CA LEU A 360 33.15 -24.74 -7.22
C LEU A 360 32.96 -24.73 -5.71
N LEU A 361 33.26 -23.60 -5.08
CA LEU A 361 32.96 -23.37 -3.68
C LEU A 361 31.87 -22.30 -3.56
N LEU A 362 30.80 -22.60 -2.84
CA LEU A 362 29.68 -21.72 -2.62
C LEU A 362 29.64 -21.27 -1.16
N LEU A 363 29.70 -19.96 -0.93
CA LEU A 363 29.45 -19.33 0.36
C LEU A 363 28.16 -18.52 0.26
N PHE A 364 27.35 -18.52 1.31
CA PHE A 364 26.05 -17.86 1.28
C PHE A 364 25.60 -17.45 2.68
N THR A 365 24.80 -16.39 2.78
CA THR A 365 24.12 -15.98 4.02
C THR A 365 22.80 -16.74 4.19
N ASP A 366 22.32 -16.79 5.42
CA ASP A 366 21.11 -17.55 5.80
C ASP A 366 19.85 -17.11 5.04
N GLY A 367 19.77 -15.84 4.60
CA GLY A 367 18.69 -15.36 3.74
C GLY A 367 18.49 -16.14 2.43
N LEU A 368 19.46 -16.97 1.99
CA LEU A 368 19.29 -17.90 0.88
C LEU A 368 18.38 -19.07 1.27
N VAL A 369 18.53 -19.59 2.48
CA VAL A 369 17.93 -20.87 2.94
C VAL A 369 16.84 -20.67 3.98
N GLU A 370 16.95 -19.65 4.84
CA GLU A 370 15.99 -19.37 5.91
C GLU A 370 14.79 -18.58 5.41
N ARG A 371 13.57 -19.06 5.71
CA ARG A 371 12.31 -18.41 5.40
C ARG A 371 11.27 -18.76 6.45
N ARG A 372 10.29 -17.87 6.69
CA ARG A 372 9.21 -18.11 7.66
C ARG A 372 8.30 -19.29 7.34
N ASP A 373 8.16 -19.60 6.07
CA ASP A 373 7.27 -20.63 5.55
C ASP A 373 7.96 -21.98 5.33
N ARG A 374 9.26 -22.10 5.66
CA ARG A 374 10.07 -23.27 5.37
C ARG A 374 11.13 -23.50 6.44
N ASP A 375 11.37 -24.76 6.79
CA ASP A 375 12.46 -25.17 7.66
C ASP A 375 13.84 -24.89 7.01
N ILE A 376 14.83 -24.52 7.81
CA ILE A 376 16.19 -24.24 7.33
C ILE A 376 16.84 -25.46 6.67
N ASP A 377 16.55 -26.68 7.17
CA ASP A 377 17.06 -27.92 6.59
C ASP A 377 16.47 -28.18 5.20
N GLU A 378 15.20 -27.87 4.99
CA GLU A 378 14.56 -27.92 3.68
C GLU A 378 15.17 -26.88 2.73
N GLY A 379 15.41 -25.66 3.22
CA GLY A 379 16.10 -24.62 2.48
C GLY A 379 17.49 -25.02 2.04
N LEU A 380 18.26 -25.64 2.94
CA LEU A 380 19.59 -26.14 2.65
C LEU A 380 19.55 -27.28 1.61
N ALA A 381 18.58 -28.19 1.71
CA ALA A 381 18.42 -29.27 0.71
C ALA A 381 18.16 -28.72 -0.70
N LEU A 382 17.31 -27.70 -0.82
CA LEU A 382 17.08 -27.02 -2.10
C LEU A 382 18.33 -26.29 -2.60
N ALA A 383 19.11 -25.65 -1.71
CA ALA A 383 20.36 -25.00 -2.07
C ALA A 383 21.40 -26.01 -2.59
N LEU A 384 21.52 -27.18 -1.97
CA LEU A 384 22.38 -28.26 -2.43
C LEU A 384 21.96 -28.81 -3.81
N GLU A 385 20.67 -29.03 -4.03
CA GLU A 385 20.14 -29.48 -5.33
C GLU A 385 20.42 -28.43 -6.42
N ALA A 386 20.14 -27.16 -6.13
CA ALA A 386 20.39 -26.06 -7.07
C ALA A 386 21.90 -25.86 -7.35
N ALA A 387 22.74 -25.98 -6.31
CA ALA A 387 24.20 -25.85 -6.44
C ALA A 387 24.82 -26.96 -7.30
N ALA A 388 24.31 -28.19 -7.25
CA ALA A 388 24.76 -29.29 -8.12
C ALA A 388 24.57 -28.95 -9.62
N GLY A 389 23.66 -28.06 -9.97
CA GLY A 389 23.43 -27.57 -11.32
C GLY A 389 24.30 -26.37 -11.75
N LEU A 390 25.18 -25.89 -10.89
CA LEU A 390 26.09 -24.79 -11.23
C LEU A 390 27.15 -25.23 -12.27
N SER A 391 27.47 -24.34 -13.18
CA SER A 391 28.47 -24.56 -14.22
C SER A 391 29.46 -23.42 -14.31
N ARG A 392 30.70 -23.74 -14.67
CA ARG A 392 31.85 -22.81 -14.76
C ARG A 392 31.72 -21.72 -15.86
N GLY A 393 30.88 -21.97 -16.88
CA GLY A 393 30.84 -21.14 -18.07
C GLY A 393 30.22 -19.76 -17.90
N ASP A 394 29.24 -19.64 -16.99
CA ASP A 394 28.52 -18.40 -16.70
C ASP A 394 28.10 -18.38 -15.23
N LEU A 395 29.01 -17.95 -14.37
CA LEU A 395 28.81 -17.88 -12.92
C LEU A 395 27.66 -16.95 -12.55
N ASP A 396 27.54 -15.80 -13.21
CA ASP A 396 26.51 -14.81 -12.89
C ASP A 396 25.10 -15.35 -13.16
N ALA A 397 24.88 -15.92 -14.35
CA ALA A 397 23.59 -16.55 -14.65
C ALA A 397 23.36 -17.82 -13.82
N GLY A 398 24.45 -18.51 -13.42
CA GLY A 398 24.39 -19.67 -12.52
C GLY A 398 23.87 -19.29 -11.14
N VAL A 399 24.42 -18.26 -10.53
CA VAL A 399 23.99 -17.75 -9.22
C VAL A 399 22.54 -17.24 -9.28
N ASP A 400 22.15 -16.53 -10.35
CA ASP A 400 20.77 -16.10 -10.53
C ASP A 400 19.80 -17.30 -10.64
N ARG A 401 20.19 -18.39 -11.29
CA ARG A 401 19.38 -19.61 -11.35
C ARG A 401 19.27 -20.27 -9.98
N LEU A 402 20.40 -20.38 -9.26
CA LEU A 402 20.44 -20.94 -7.91
C LEU A 402 19.46 -20.19 -6.99
N ILE A 403 19.54 -18.87 -6.89
CA ILE A 403 18.64 -18.06 -6.05
C ILE A 403 17.18 -18.31 -6.44
N ARG A 404 16.84 -18.32 -7.74
CA ARG A 404 15.47 -18.60 -8.20
C ARG A 404 15.00 -20.01 -7.82
N SER A 405 15.88 -21.02 -7.88
CA SER A 405 15.55 -22.41 -7.57
C SER A 405 15.28 -22.63 -6.09
N VAL A 406 15.95 -21.87 -5.22
CA VAL A 406 15.74 -21.95 -3.76
C VAL A 406 14.50 -21.15 -3.30
N GLY A 407 13.79 -20.49 -4.23
CA GLY A 407 12.53 -19.76 -3.93
C GLY A 407 12.57 -18.28 -4.27
N GLY A 408 13.61 -17.82 -5.01
CA GLY A 408 13.77 -16.44 -5.43
C GLY A 408 14.33 -15.52 -4.33
N PRO A 409 14.30 -14.19 -4.53
CA PRO A 409 14.71 -13.23 -3.52
C PRO A 409 13.94 -13.39 -2.20
N ASN A 410 14.64 -13.32 -1.08
CA ASN A 410 14.01 -13.34 0.23
C ASN A 410 13.39 -11.95 0.52
N PRO A 411 12.08 -11.84 0.77
CA PRO A 411 11.47 -10.55 1.07
C PRO A 411 11.76 -10.05 2.50
N GLU A 412 12.27 -10.92 3.36
CA GLU A 412 12.40 -10.66 4.79
C GLU A 412 13.86 -10.47 5.23
N ASP A 413 14.81 -11.03 4.48
CA ASP A 413 16.22 -10.95 4.77
C ASP A 413 17.08 -10.77 3.54
N ASP A 414 18.26 -10.18 3.72
CA ASP A 414 19.25 -10.02 2.66
C ASP A 414 19.78 -11.39 2.25
N THR A 415 20.19 -11.50 1.01
CA THR A 415 20.79 -12.73 0.49
C THR A 415 22.09 -12.38 -0.19
N CYS A 416 23.20 -12.86 0.36
CA CYS A 416 24.50 -12.76 -0.26
C CYS A 416 24.99 -14.15 -0.68
N VAL A 417 25.52 -14.25 -1.91
CA VAL A 417 26.01 -15.50 -2.48
C VAL A 417 27.33 -15.24 -3.19
N LEU A 418 28.36 -16.01 -2.82
CA LEU A 418 29.65 -16.06 -3.53
C LEU A 418 29.84 -17.45 -4.12
N VAL A 419 30.16 -17.53 -5.39
CA VAL A 419 30.59 -18.75 -6.07
C VAL A 419 32.02 -18.57 -6.55
N ILE A 420 32.91 -19.42 -6.09
CA ILE A 420 34.32 -19.43 -6.42
C ILE A 420 34.58 -20.61 -7.38
N ASP A 421 34.96 -20.35 -8.61
CA ASP A 421 35.44 -21.32 -9.60
C ASP A 421 36.95 -21.46 -9.44
N VAL A 422 37.40 -22.66 -9.03
CA VAL A 422 38.81 -22.96 -8.85
C VAL A 422 39.48 -23.23 -10.19
N LEU A 423 40.42 -22.37 -10.56
CA LEU A 423 41.20 -22.45 -11.77
C LEU A 423 42.50 -23.23 -11.56
N ALA A 424 43.14 -23.60 -12.66
CA ALA A 424 44.43 -24.33 -12.63
C ALA A 424 45.57 -23.43 -12.10
#